data_77df2809c33e2c7c0ab2f9eaeda02338
#
_entry.id   77df2809c33e2c7c0ab2f9eaeda02338
#
_cell.length_a   1.000
_cell.length_b   1.000
_cell.length_c   1.000
_cell.angle_alpha   90.00
_cell.angle_beta   90.00
_cell.angle_gamma   90.00
#
_symmetry.space_group_name_H-M   'P 1'
#
loop_
_entity.id
_entity.type
_entity.pdbx_description
1 polymer ?
#
loop_
_entity_poly.entity_id
_entity_poly.type
_entity_poly.pdbx_seq_one_letter_code
_entity_poly.pdbx_strand_id
1 'polypeptide(L)'
;MTRSLQIRSLSMPPERLDENASHFYQQFNDNFMRIKALIRENREVLDTRVYRLLKKYPDITEQDADKLIEFSDALADTRTLEMVDVQLAWMIVNVLEPYYDTLRREKSDPEYTYKYIHCLFRHQALSYNVVQLCDRGRTTDPLSERYRACISDCSKKMVEFIADTDEFAKMPLKTRNELITLELFSATCYERLYYDEKLIRKQIECYKWHISRLTAPGLKEKVPDMDLDFDLFSAYTYLAQVNEFMYWNDVPGDILDELYDAVNKSLDYAKSHPDNYRVDPGYVMFTKKSIECYMGRVSVSEMMEEYEQRQRESDMNSYDFMNIDANLLPLIFTLWMCRRHPEKTAECTEFLRSEQKRTFEYIRNARDNGAYHTMQRFFSYIMTNYIEVEGGVPFKEYYENALIAMQPTLYVHSCMTAKISTAILDTLYEHKPELLIHVNGYDTMEEVKEHYVDIRRFLWNCCMMHDVGKMVCLDTVNLFQRMLFSDEFELIKLHPAMGRDILVGRASTRPYAYAALYHHKWYDDKGGYPSDVSYMGVENAILYQIITCSDCIDAVGRTYISGKTIDDMVTDMRINEGRMFNPDLVGLFSDKKLYSRVEELVTRERESTYYSVFNRAEREARQNA
;
A
#
# COMPACT_ATOMS: atom_id res chain seq x y z
N MET A 1 4.18 21.58 -3.29
CA MET A 1 3.95 23.02 -3.56
C MET A 1 2.47 23.42 -3.65
N THR A 2 1.57 22.60 -4.14
CA THR A 2 0.15 22.96 -4.37
C THR A 2 -0.74 22.92 -3.12
N ARG A 3 -0.42 22.10 -2.10
CA ARG A 3 -1.19 22.03 -0.84
C ARG A 3 -1.00 23.23 0.09
N SER A 4 0.21 23.79 0.17
CA SER A 4 0.49 24.92 1.06
C SER A 4 -0.18 26.24 0.64
N LEU A 5 -0.51 26.40 -0.64
CA LEU A 5 -1.19 27.59 -1.15
C LEU A 5 -2.72 27.56 -0.87
N GLN A 6 -3.32 26.38 -0.72
CA GLN A 6 -4.76 26.23 -0.48
C GLN A 6 -5.16 26.43 0.98
N ILE A 7 -4.29 26.10 1.93
CA ILE A 7 -4.58 26.15 3.36
C ILE A 7 -4.63 27.60 3.89
N ARG A 8 -3.89 28.52 3.29
CA ARG A 8 -3.85 29.92 3.74
C ARG A 8 -5.13 30.73 3.53
N SER A 9 -6.08 30.26 2.72
CA SER A 9 -7.33 30.97 2.42
C SER A 9 -8.53 30.61 3.31
N LEU A 10 -8.38 29.64 4.22
CA LEU A 10 -9.49 28.99 4.93
C LEU A 10 -9.83 29.56 6.32
N SER A 11 -9.26 30.69 6.72
CA SER A 11 -9.57 31.32 8.01
C SER A 11 -10.82 32.23 7.90
N MET A 12 -12.02 31.64 7.86
CA MET A 12 -13.27 32.41 7.87
C MET A 12 -14.32 31.91 8.89
N PRO A 13 -15.22 32.78 9.38
CA PRO A 13 -16.18 32.41 10.42
C PRO A 13 -17.28 31.45 9.94
N PRO A 14 -17.88 30.64 10.87
CA PRO A 14 -18.82 29.57 10.57
C PRO A 14 -20.13 29.98 9.86
N GLU A 15 -20.46 31.27 9.84
CA GLU A 15 -21.77 31.78 9.42
C GLU A 15 -21.99 31.87 7.90
N ARG A 16 -20.95 31.53 7.08
CA ARG A 16 -21.01 31.50 5.60
C ARG A 16 -20.51 30.19 5.01
N LEU A 17 -20.81 29.09 5.69
CA LEU A 17 -20.27 27.75 5.33
C LEU A 17 -20.59 27.36 3.88
N ASP A 18 -21.79 27.63 3.36
CA ASP A 18 -22.22 27.17 2.04
C ASP A 18 -21.55 27.91 0.88
N GLU A 19 -21.46 29.27 0.96
CA GLU A 19 -20.79 30.07 -0.07
C GLU A 19 -19.27 29.81 -0.08
N ASN A 20 -18.67 29.67 1.11
CA ASN A 20 -17.23 29.39 1.25
C ASN A 20 -16.87 27.96 0.87
N ALA A 21 -17.73 26.99 1.18
CA ALA A 21 -17.54 25.61 0.78
C ALA A 21 -17.60 25.46 -0.74
N SER A 22 -18.57 26.12 -1.41
CA SER A 22 -18.70 26.11 -2.86
C SER A 22 -17.49 26.76 -3.54
N HIS A 23 -17.05 27.91 -3.02
CA HIS A 23 -15.87 28.60 -3.55
C HIS A 23 -14.58 27.80 -3.35
N PHE A 24 -14.38 27.21 -2.16
CA PHE A 24 -13.24 26.32 -1.89
C PHE A 24 -13.24 25.10 -2.81
N TYR A 25 -14.38 24.45 -2.96
CA TYR A 25 -14.52 23.28 -3.83
C TYR A 25 -14.23 23.63 -5.28
N GLN A 26 -14.74 24.75 -5.76
CA GLN A 26 -14.49 25.22 -7.11
C GLN A 26 -13.00 25.51 -7.33
N GLN A 27 -12.35 26.23 -6.43
CA GLN A 27 -10.89 26.45 -6.51
C GLN A 27 -10.10 25.15 -6.42
N PHE A 28 -10.47 24.25 -5.52
CA PHE A 28 -9.85 22.93 -5.40
C PHE A 28 -10.01 22.13 -6.69
N ASN A 29 -11.22 22.09 -7.22
CA ASN A 29 -11.54 21.37 -8.44
C ASN A 29 -10.80 21.95 -9.65
N ASP A 30 -10.80 23.28 -9.81
CA ASP A 30 -10.10 23.97 -10.91
C ASP A 30 -8.59 23.72 -10.86
N ASN A 31 -7.97 23.83 -9.67
CA ASN A 31 -6.56 23.54 -9.48
C ASN A 31 -6.24 22.06 -9.69
N PHE A 32 -7.09 21.17 -9.17
CA PHE A 32 -6.94 19.74 -9.35
C PHE A 32 -7.07 19.35 -10.82
N MET A 33 -8.07 19.88 -11.53
CA MET A 33 -8.27 19.62 -12.97
C MET A 33 -7.13 20.18 -13.82
N ARG A 34 -6.61 21.36 -13.46
CA ARG A 34 -5.44 21.94 -14.13
C ARG A 34 -4.19 21.09 -13.94
N ILE A 35 -3.91 20.67 -12.72
CA ILE A 35 -2.78 19.78 -12.42
C ILE A 35 -2.97 18.46 -13.14
N LYS A 36 -4.15 17.86 -13.06
CA LYS A 36 -4.48 16.61 -13.74
C LYS A 36 -4.32 16.73 -15.26
N ALA A 37 -4.76 17.83 -15.86
CA ALA A 37 -4.59 18.06 -17.29
C ALA A 37 -3.10 18.13 -17.67
N LEU A 38 -2.28 18.86 -16.91
CA LEU A 38 -0.84 18.97 -17.13
C LEU A 38 -0.12 17.61 -16.95
N ILE A 39 -0.46 16.87 -15.91
CA ILE A 39 0.11 15.54 -15.66
C ILE A 39 -0.33 14.58 -16.77
N ARG A 40 -1.63 14.59 -17.12
CA ARG A 40 -2.19 13.75 -18.17
C ARG A 40 -1.55 14.04 -19.52
N GLU A 41 -1.40 15.31 -19.88
CA GLU A 41 -0.77 15.72 -21.15
C GLU A 41 0.68 15.21 -21.22
N ASN A 42 1.47 15.45 -20.19
CA ASN A 42 2.85 14.98 -20.13
C ASN A 42 2.94 13.44 -20.14
N ARG A 43 2.08 12.78 -19.36
CA ARG A 43 2.03 11.32 -19.26
C ARG A 43 1.53 10.66 -20.54
N GLU A 44 0.48 11.19 -21.17
CA GLU A 44 -0.06 10.70 -22.43
C GLU A 44 0.96 10.80 -23.57
N VAL A 45 1.76 11.86 -23.58
CA VAL A 45 2.88 12.00 -24.52
C VAL A 45 3.94 10.93 -24.28
N LEU A 46 4.33 10.71 -23.01
CA LEU A 46 5.31 9.68 -22.65
C LEU A 46 4.79 8.27 -22.97
N ASP A 47 3.60 7.94 -22.47
CA ASP A 47 2.98 6.63 -22.70
C ASP A 47 2.80 6.36 -24.20
N THR A 48 2.37 7.35 -24.97
CA THR A 48 2.23 7.22 -26.42
C THR A 48 3.57 6.96 -27.10
N ARG A 49 4.64 7.64 -26.70
CA ARG A 49 5.99 7.39 -27.23
C ARG A 49 6.48 5.99 -26.92
N VAL A 50 6.36 5.57 -25.67
CA VAL A 50 6.74 4.22 -25.22
C VAL A 50 5.94 3.16 -25.98
N TYR A 51 4.62 3.29 -26.03
CA TYR A 51 3.77 2.34 -26.75
C TYR A 51 4.08 2.26 -28.26
N ARG A 52 4.39 3.38 -28.90
CA ARG A 52 4.79 3.37 -30.31
C ARG A 52 6.09 2.61 -30.54
N LEU A 53 7.04 2.70 -29.61
CA LEU A 53 8.30 1.96 -29.69
C LEU A 53 8.06 0.47 -29.39
N LEU A 54 7.31 0.14 -28.34
CA LEU A 54 7.00 -1.25 -27.99
C LEU A 54 6.24 -2.00 -29.09
N LYS A 55 5.37 -1.30 -29.83
CA LYS A 55 4.64 -1.89 -30.98
C LYS A 55 5.54 -2.25 -32.17
N LYS A 56 6.76 -1.75 -32.23
CA LYS A 56 7.72 -2.13 -33.26
C LYS A 56 8.37 -3.51 -33.01
N TYR A 57 8.25 -4.06 -31.81
CA TYR A 57 8.80 -5.38 -31.53
C TYR A 57 8.12 -6.46 -32.40
N PRO A 58 8.87 -7.43 -33.03
CA PRO A 58 10.31 -7.67 -32.87
C PRO A 58 11.25 -6.82 -33.75
N ASP A 59 10.73 -5.96 -34.63
CA ASP A 59 11.53 -5.17 -35.60
C ASP A 59 12.05 -3.85 -34.97
N ILE A 60 12.34 -3.85 -33.67
CA ILE A 60 12.87 -2.69 -32.95
C ILE A 60 14.32 -2.44 -33.35
N THR A 61 14.68 -1.17 -33.60
CA THR A 61 16.09 -0.77 -33.89
C THR A 61 16.87 -0.61 -32.59
N GLU A 62 18.21 -0.73 -32.65
CA GLU A 62 19.07 -0.48 -31.48
C GLU A 62 18.85 0.93 -30.90
N GLN A 63 18.67 1.95 -31.73
CA GLN A 63 18.38 3.31 -31.28
C GLN A 63 17.03 3.41 -30.56
N ASP A 64 16.02 2.67 -31.00
CA ASP A 64 14.72 2.62 -30.32
C ASP A 64 14.83 1.87 -28.99
N ALA A 65 15.62 0.79 -28.93
CA ALA A 65 15.89 0.03 -27.71
C ALA A 65 16.64 0.87 -26.67
N ASP A 66 17.66 1.64 -27.08
CA ASP A 66 18.39 2.53 -26.18
C ASP A 66 17.49 3.62 -25.60
N LYS A 67 16.59 4.21 -26.39
CA LYS A 67 15.58 5.15 -25.88
C LYS A 67 14.63 4.51 -24.88
N LEU A 68 14.25 3.26 -25.08
CA LEU A 68 13.41 2.52 -24.13
C LEU A 68 14.13 2.25 -22.82
N ILE A 69 15.45 1.94 -22.86
CA ILE A 69 16.27 1.85 -21.63
C ILE A 69 16.24 3.18 -20.87
N GLU A 70 16.50 4.30 -21.55
CA GLU A 70 16.48 5.63 -20.92
C GLU A 70 15.12 5.92 -20.27
N PHE A 71 14.01 5.58 -20.93
CA PHE A 71 12.67 5.72 -20.34
C PHE A 71 12.48 4.83 -19.13
N SER A 72 12.90 3.57 -19.19
CA SER A 72 12.81 2.65 -18.05
C SER A 72 13.61 3.15 -16.86
N ASP A 73 14.82 3.65 -17.09
CA ASP A 73 15.67 4.21 -16.04
C ASP A 73 15.04 5.46 -15.42
N ALA A 74 14.55 6.39 -16.24
CA ALA A 74 13.89 7.59 -15.76
C ALA A 74 12.64 7.29 -14.91
N LEU A 75 11.87 6.26 -15.26
CA LEU A 75 10.70 5.81 -14.51
C LEU A 75 11.08 5.11 -13.20
N ALA A 76 12.18 4.35 -13.20
CA ALA A 76 12.61 3.58 -12.04
C ALA A 76 13.44 4.38 -11.02
N ASP A 77 14.06 5.50 -11.44
CA ASP A 77 14.94 6.30 -10.59
C ASP A 77 14.18 7.40 -9.79
N THR A 78 12.86 7.45 -9.89
CA THR A 78 12.07 8.36 -9.07
C THR A 78 12.11 7.92 -7.60
N ARG A 79 12.37 8.86 -6.68
CA ARG A 79 12.39 8.58 -5.22
C ARG A 79 11.06 8.05 -4.69
N THR A 80 10.00 8.24 -5.45
CA THR A 80 8.65 7.73 -5.19
C THR A 80 8.25 6.89 -6.39
N LEU A 81 8.55 5.60 -6.37
CA LEU A 81 8.08 4.65 -7.37
C LEU A 81 6.55 4.52 -7.25
N GLU A 82 5.83 5.17 -8.14
CA GLU A 82 4.40 4.92 -8.31
C GLU A 82 4.21 3.60 -9.08
N MET A 83 3.19 2.82 -8.71
CA MET A 83 2.89 1.54 -9.39
C MET A 83 2.74 1.71 -10.90
N VAL A 84 2.23 2.85 -11.35
CA VAL A 84 2.09 3.20 -12.77
C VAL A 84 3.44 3.25 -13.50
N ASP A 85 4.46 3.75 -12.84
CA ASP A 85 5.81 3.84 -13.39
C ASP A 85 6.48 2.48 -13.37
N VAL A 86 6.29 1.73 -12.28
CA VAL A 86 6.75 0.33 -12.16
C VAL A 86 6.20 -0.52 -13.31
N GLN A 87 4.90 -0.45 -13.58
CA GLN A 87 4.27 -1.26 -14.62
C GLN A 87 4.74 -0.86 -16.03
N LEU A 88 4.88 0.43 -16.32
CA LEU A 88 5.36 0.87 -17.62
C LEU A 88 6.84 0.48 -17.83
N ALA A 89 7.69 0.70 -16.82
CA ALA A 89 9.08 0.27 -16.86
C ALA A 89 9.21 -1.25 -17.01
N TRP A 90 8.38 -2.03 -16.29
CA TRP A 90 8.33 -3.48 -16.43
C TRP A 90 7.97 -3.94 -17.84
N MET A 91 6.97 -3.31 -18.47
CA MET A 91 6.61 -3.60 -19.87
C MET A 91 7.76 -3.33 -20.83
N ILE A 92 8.53 -2.26 -20.60
CA ILE A 92 9.71 -1.93 -21.41
C ILE A 92 10.76 -3.04 -21.28
N VAL A 93 11.16 -3.39 -20.08
CA VAL A 93 12.22 -4.39 -19.87
C VAL A 93 11.81 -5.79 -20.30
N ASN A 94 10.52 -6.12 -20.21
CA ASN A 94 9.99 -7.38 -20.72
C ASN A 94 10.16 -7.55 -22.25
N VAL A 95 10.24 -6.44 -22.99
CA VAL A 95 10.55 -6.46 -24.42
C VAL A 95 12.06 -6.41 -24.66
N LEU A 96 12.80 -5.63 -23.87
CA LEU A 96 14.23 -5.41 -24.09
C LEU A 96 15.10 -6.59 -23.64
N GLU A 97 14.70 -7.31 -22.61
CA GLU A 97 15.47 -8.46 -22.11
C GLU A 97 15.72 -9.51 -23.21
N PRO A 98 14.70 -10.07 -23.89
CA PRO A 98 14.92 -11.04 -24.96
C PRO A 98 15.61 -10.41 -26.18
N TYR A 99 15.40 -9.12 -26.44
CA TYR A 99 16.06 -8.40 -27.52
C TYR A 99 17.59 -8.36 -27.32
N TYR A 100 18.06 -7.92 -26.14
CA TYR A 100 19.49 -7.88 -25.83
C TYR A 100 20.10 -9.26 -25.61
N ASP A 101 19.32 -10.25 -25.13
CA ASP A 101 19.79 -11.64 -25.08
C ASP A 101 20.12 -12.19 -26.46
N THR A 102 19.32 -11.83 -27.47
CA THR A 102 19.59 -12.19 -28.87
C THR A 102 20.84 -11.52 -29.38
N LEU A 103 20.95 -10.18 -29.22
CA LEU A 103 22.07 -9.41 -29.70
C LEU A 103 23.42 -9.85 -29.09
N ARG A 104 23.47 -10.11 -27.77
CA ARG A 104 24.71 -10.56 -27.11
C ARG A 104 25.19 -11.93 -27.55
N ARG A 105 24.29 -12.77 -28.07
CA ARG A 105 24.62 -14.08 -28.62
C ARG A 105 25.09 -14.01 -30.07
N GLU A 106 24.59 -13.02 -30.84
CA GLU A 106 24.90 -12.86 -32.25
C GLU A 106 26.13 -11.97 -32.50
N LYS A 107 26.35 -11.00 -31.60
CA LYS A 107 27.41 -10.01 -31.74
C LYS A 107 28.47 -10.18 -30.65
N SER A 108 29.75 -9.99 -31.02
CA SER A 108 30.89 -10.16 -30.10
C SER A 108 31.15 -8.91 -29.22
N ASP A 109 30.32 -7.88 -29.28
CA ASP A 109 30.48 -6.66 -28.51
C ASP A 109 29.95 -6.85 -27.09
N PRO A 110 30.78 -6.70 -26.03
CA PRO A 110 30.38 -6.89 -24.64
C PRO A 110 29.31 -5.89 -24.18
N GLU A 111 29.14 -4.76 -24.87
CA GLU A 111 28.13 -3.76 -24.56
C GLU A 111 26.71 -4.35 -24.56
N TYR A 112 26.41 -5.29 -25.46
CA TYR A 112 25.10 -5.98 -25.44
C TYR A 112 24.90 -6.87 -24.22
N THR A 113 25.98 -7.46 -23.72
CA THR A 113 25.94 -8.21 -22.47
C THR A 113 25.64 -7.29 -21.27
N TYR A 114 26.25 -6.10 -21.24
CA TYR A 114 26.00 -5.13 -20.16
C TYR A 114 24.56 -4.60 -20.20
N LYS A 115 24.04 -4.31 -21.37
CA LYS A 115 22.64 -3.91 -21.55
C LYS A 115 21.66 -5.02 -21.16
N TYR A 116 21.98 -6.28 -21.47
CA TYR A 116 21.19 -7.43 -21.03
C TYR A 116 21.16 -7.57 -19.51
N ILE A 117 22.33 -7.47 -18.86
CA ILE A 117 22.43 -7.50 -17.39
C ILE A 117 21.60 -6.36 -16.76
N HIS A 118 21.68 -5.17 -17.35
CA HIS A 118 20.88 -4.04 -16.92
C HIS A 118 19.37 -4.31 -17.01
N CYS A 119 18.91 -4.93 -18.09
CA CYS A 119 17.51 -5.36 -18.22
C CYS A 119 17.12 -6.40 -17.18
N LEU A 120 17.96 -7.39 -16.87
CA LEU A 120 17.71 -8.37 -15.79
C LEU A 120 17.59 -7.68 -14.43
N PHE A 121 18.51 -6.77 -14.13
CA PHE A 121 18.48 -5.98 -12.89
C PHE A 121 17.19 -5.17 -12.75
N ARG A 122 16.81 -4.41 -13.78
CA ARG A 122 15.57 -3.65 -13.77
C ARG A 122 14.34 -4.55 -13.63
N HIS A 123 14.32 -5.67 -14.35
CA HIS A 123 13.21 -6.62 -14.32
C HIS A 123 13.02 -7.22 -12.91
N GLN A 124 14.12 -7.59 -12.26
CA GLN A 124 14.08 -8.08 -10.88
C GLN A 124 13.65 -6.99 -9.89
N ALA A 125 14.26 -5.81 -9.94
CA ALA A 125 13.98 -4.71 -9.02
C ALA A 125 12.52 -4.23 -9.11
N LEU A 126 11.97 -4.12 -10.31
CA LEU A 126 10.57 -3.76 -10.52
C LEU A 126 9.63 -4.87 -10.02
N SER A 127 9.97 -6.13 -10.25
CA SER A 127 9.21 -7.27 -9.74
C SER A 127 9.22 -7.32 -8.20
N TYR A 128 10.36 -7.04 -7.57
CA TYR A 128 10.47 -6.91 -6.11
C TYR A 128 9.51 -5.84 -5.56
N ASN A 129 9.45 -4.67 -6.17
CA ASN A 129 8.54 -3.60 -5.73
C ASN A 129 7.07 -4.04 -5.78
N VAL A 130 6.65 -4.79 -6.81
CA VAL A 130 5.28 -5.31 -6.88
C VAL A 130 5.02 -6.37 -5.80
N VAL A 131 5.96 -7.28 -5.57
CA VAL A 131 5.86 -8.29 -4.48
C VAL A 131 5.67 -7.61 -3.13
N GLN A 132 6.47 -6.58 -2.83
CA GLN A 132 6.35 -5.83 -1.57
C GLN A 132 4.98 -5.17 -1.41
N LEU A 133 4.36 -4.71 -2.47
CA LEU A 133 3.02 -4.15 -2.44
C LEU A 133 1.96 -5.22 -2.21
N CYS A 134 2.02 -6.35 -2.91
CA CYS A 134 1.08 -7.45 -2.77
C CYS A 134 1.13 -8.07 -1.37
N ASP A 135 2.30 -8.30 -0.83
CA ASP A 135 2.51 -8.99 0.45
C ASP A 135 2.02 -8.20 1.67
N ARG A 136 1.84 -6.91 1.55
CA ARG A 136 1.24 -6.09 2.63
C ARG A 136 -0.15 -6.57 3.04
N GLY A 137 -0.88 -7.22 2.14
CA GLY A 137 -2.24 -7.69 2.37
C GLY A 137 -2.40 -9.07 3.00
N ARG A 138 -1.34 -9.81 3.29
CA ARG A 138 -1.37 -11.19 3.83
C ARG A 138 -2.00 -12.25 2.93
N THR A 139 -2.19 -11.97 1.66
CA THR A 139 -2.74 -12.96 0.74
C THR A 139 -1.63 -13.51 -0.15
N THR A 140 -1.59 -14.84 -0.30
CA THR A 140 -0.87 -15.48 -1.40
C THR A 140 -1.64 -15.13 -2.67
N ASP A 141 -1.18 -14.10 -3.35
CA ASP A 141 -1.83 -13.61 -4.54
C ASP A 141 -1.17 -14.21 -5.77
N PRO A 142 -1.94 -14.69 -6.75
CA PRO A 142 -1.41 -15.11 -8.05
C PRO A 142 -0.53 -14.07 -8.74
N LEU A 143 -0.82 -12.78 -8.52
CA LEU A 143 -0.01 -11.68 -9.03
C LEU A 143 1.38 -11.66 -8.37
N SER A 144 1.43 -11.73 -7.05
CA SER A 144 2.68 -11.82 -6.27
C SER A 144 3.54 -13.02 -6.70
N GLU A 145 2.94 -14.20 -6.88
CA GLU A 145 3.65 -15.39 -7.35
C GLU A 145 4.22 -15.23 -8.76
N ARG A 146 3.53 -14.53 -9.65
CA ARG A 146 4.04 -14.23 -10.99
C ARG A 146 5.31 -13.39 -10.94
N TYR A 147 5.34 -12.35 -10.10
CA TYR A 147 6.52 -11.50 -9.95
C TYR A 147 7.66 -12.22 -9.20
N ARG A 148 7.35 -13.09 -8.22
CA ARG A 148 8.36 -13.96 -7.60
C ARG A 148 8.97 -14.94 -8.60
N ALA A 149 8.18 -15.47 -9.51
CA ALA A 149 8.70 -16.31 -10.61
C ALA A 149 9.64 -15.52 -11.53
N CYS A 150 9.34 -14.26 -11.82
CA CYS A 150 10.23 -13.36 -12.56
C CYS A 150 11.54 -13.13 -11.82
N ILE A 151 11.52 -12.84 -10.50
CA ILE A 151 12.73 -12.70 -9.69
C ILE A 151 13.58 -13.98 -9.76
N SER A 152 12.95 -15.15 -9.61
CA SER A 152 13.64 -16.45 -9.71
C SER A 152 14.27 -16.68 -11.09
N ASP A 153 13.59 -16.26 -12.16
CA ASP A 153 14.10 -16.41 -13.53
C ASP A 153 15.31 -15.49 -13.79
N CYS A 154 15.23 -14.23 -13.40
CA CYS A 154 16.35 -13.29 -13.46
C CYS A 154 17.56 -13.82 -12.67
N SER A 155 17.32 -14.35 -11.46
CA SER A 155 18.35 -14.92 -10.60
C SER A 155 19.06 -16.12 -11.26
N LYS A 156 18.33 -16.99 -11.96
CA LYS A 156 18.93 -18.12 -12.70
C LYS A 156 19.78 -17.64 -13.88
N LYS A 157 19.30 -16.64 -14.61
CA LYS A 157 20.01 -16.09 -15.78
C LYS A 157 21.29 -15.36 -15.39
N MET A 158 21.31 -14.67 -14.25
CA MET A 158 22.50 -13.94 -13.80
C MET A 158 23.68 -14.87 -13.47
N VAL A 159 23.44 -16.11 -13.05
CA VAL A 159 24.50 -17.08 -12.66
C VAL A 159 25.52 -17.26 -13.79
N GLU A 160 25.11 -17.12 -15.05
CA GLU A 160 26.00 -17.16 -16.22
C GLU A 160 27.16 -16.14 -16.12
N PHE A 161 26.91 -14.96 -15.52
CA PHE A 161 27.85 -13.83 -15.50
C PHE A 161 28.73 -13.77 -14.25
N ILE A 162 28.37 -14.49 -13.20
CA ILE A 162 29.09 -14.48 -11.92
C ILE A 162 29.91 -15.75 -11.66
N ALA A 163 29.78 -16.74 -12.53
CA ALA A 163 30.55 -17.99 -12.42
C ALA A 163 32.06 -17.76 -12.64
N ASP A 164 32.43 -16.78 -13.46
CA ASP A 164 33.82 -16.43 -13.77
C ASP A 164 34.20 -15.07 -13.17
N THR A 165 34.97 -15.09 -12.08
CA THR A 165 35.40 -13.87 -11.39
C THR A 165 36.33 -12.98 -12.24
N ASP A 166 37.05 -13.52 -13.24
CA ASP A 166 37.92 -12.76 -14.10
C ASP A 166 37.12 -11.97 -15.15
N GLU A 167 36.04 -12.54 -15.68
CA GLU A 167 35.12 -11.81 -16.57
C GLU A 167 34.34 -10.76 -15.77
N PHE A 168 33.86 -11.08 -14.57
CA PHE A 168 33.20 -10.13 -13.68
C PHE A 168 34.12 -8.91 -13.41
N ALA A 169 35.40 -9.12 -13.14
CA ALA A 169 36.35 -8.05 -12.87
C ALA A 169 36.58 -7.11 -14.07
N LYS A 170 36.37 -7.57 -15.30
CA LYS A 170 36.50 -6.77 -16.52
C LYS A 170 35.26 -5.91 -16.83
N MET A 171 34.11 -6.20 -16.23
CA MET A 171 32.88 -5.47 -16.48
C MET A 171 32.95 -4.05 -15.91
N PRO A 172 32.19 -3.08 -16.48
CA PRO A 172 32.04 -1.75 -15.90
C PRO A 172 31.52 -1.80 -14.45
N LEU A 173 31.92 -0.83 -13.63
CA LEU A 173 31.48 -0.76 -12.23
C LEU A 173 29.95 -0.79 -12.09
N LYS A 174 29.22 -0.05 -12.95
CA LYS A 174 27.75 -0.06 -12.96
C LYS A 174 27.20 -1.49 -13.12
N THR A 175 27.71 -2.22 -14.11
CA THR A 175 27.25 -3.60 -14.40
C THR A 175 27.56 -4.57 -13.25
N ARG A 176 28.74 -4.43 -12.63
CA ARG A 176 29.12 -5.22 -11.45
C ARG A 176 28.20 -4.95 -10.26
N ASN A 177 27.89 -3.68 -9.98
CA ASN A 177 26.96 -3.30 -8.92
C ASN A 177 25.54 -3.85 -9.18
N GLU A 178 25.08 -3.82 -10.43
CA GLU A 178 23.79 -4.40 -10.83
C GLU A 178 23.76 -5.92 -10.59
N LEU A 179 24.82 -6.64 -10.94
CA LEU A 179 24.92 -8.08 -10.66
C LEU A 179 24.94 -8.39 -9.16
N ILE A 180 25.67 -7.62 -8.35
CA ILE A 180 25.70 -7.78 -6.90
C ILE A 180 24.30 -7.55 -6.30
N THR A 181 23.58 -6.54 -6.78
CA THR A 181 22.20 -6.28 -6.35
C THR A 181 21.23 -7.40 -6.79
N LEU A 182 21.39 -7.93 -8.00
CA LEU A 182 20.62 -9.09 -8.47
C LEU A 182 20.84 -10.31 -7.58
N GLU A 183 22.11 -10.59 -7.16
CA GLU A 183 22.42 -11.65 -6.22
C GLU A 183 21.72 -11.44 -4.88
N LEU A 184 21.86 -10.25 -4.32
CA LEU A 184 21.30 -9.89 -3.02
C LEU A 184 19.77 -10.08 -3.00
N PHE A 185 19.07 -9.58 -3.99
CA PHE A 185 17.62 -9.68 -4.05
C PHE A 185 17.09 -11.03 -4.57
N SER A 186 17.95 -11.95 -5.00
CA SER A 186 17.53 -13.29 -5.43
C SER A 186 16.82 -14.07 -4.31
N ALA A 187 17.18 -13.83 -3.07
CA ALA A 187 16.55 -14.45 -1.89
C ALA A 187 15.05 -14.13 -1.76
N THR A 188 14.61 -12.97 -2.27
CA THR A 188 13.21 -12.49 -2.16
C THR A 188 12.20 -13.42 -2.83
N CYS A 189 12.60 -14.22 -3.82
CA CYS A 189 11.69 -15.20 -4.43
C CYS A 189 11.21 -16.28 -3.44
N TYR A 190 11.89 -16.46 -2.30
CA TYR A 190 11.52 -17.38 -1.23
C TYR A 190 10.75 -16.71 -0.08
N GLU A 191 10.69 -15.40 -0.04
CA GLU A 191 9.98 -14.64 0.98
C GLU A 191 8.47 -14.92 0.92
N ARG A 192 7.87 -15.17 2.08
CA ARG A 192 6.41 -15.37 2.24
C ARG A 192 5.93 -14.72 3.52
N LEU A 193 4.68 -14.34 3.54
CA LEU A 193 4.01 -13.77 4.73
C LEU A 193 3.58 -14.84 5.75
N TYR A 194 3.66 -16.10 5.41
CA TYR A 194 3.38 -17.22 6.32
C TYR A 194 4.66 -17.98 6.63
N TYR A 195 4.67 -18.65 7.77
CA TYR A 195 5.82 -19.45 8.17
C TYR A 195 5.98 -20.68 7.26
N ASP A 196 7.13 -20.76 6.61
CA ASP A 196 7.61 -21.94 5.90
C ASP A 196 9.12 -22.08 6.11
N GLU A 197 9.51 -22.93 7.06
CA GLU A 197 10.93 -23.13 7.43
C GLU A 197 11.80 -23.50 6.24
N LYS A 198 11.28 -24.31 5.30
CA LYS A 198 12.04 -24.72 4.11
C LYS A 198 12.36 -23.53 3.21
N LEU A 199 11.44 -22.62 3.02
CA LEU A 199 11.66 -21.42 2.21
C LEU A 199 12.58 -20.43 2.92
N ILE A 200 12.44 -20.27 4.24
CA ILE A 200 13.32 -19.46 5.08
C ILE A 200 14.76 -19.96 4.99
N ARG A 201 15.00 -21.26 5.13
CA ARG A 201 16.35 -21.82 5.01
C ARG A 201 16.94 -21.58 3.62
N LYS A 202 16.14 -21.68 2.56
CA LYS A 202 16.59 -21.33 1.21
C LYS A 202 16.95 -19.85 1.07
N GLN A 203 16.17 -18.97 1.67
CA GLN A 203 16.45 -17.54 1.69
C GLN A 203 17.79 -17.26 2.40
N ILE A 204 18.01 -17.86 3.56
CA ILE A 204 19.26 -17.79 4.31
C ILE A 204 20.44 -18.35 3.48
N GLU A 205 20.27 -19.50 2.81
CA GLU A 205 21.28 -20.08 1.94
C GLU A 205 21.67 -19.13 0.80
N CYS A 206 20.73 -18.41 0.19
CA CYS A 206 21.01 -17.42 -0.84
C CYS A 206 21.88 -16.28 -0.30
N TYR A 207 21.54 -15.71 0.87
CA TYR A 207 22.35 -14.65 1.47
C TYR A 207 23.73 -15.15 1.87
N LYS A 208 23.86 -16.35 2.46
CA LYS A 208 25.15 -16.95 2.81
C LYS A 208 26.02 -17.20 1.58
N TRP A 209 25.42 -17.67 0.50
CA TRP A 209 26.13 -17.84 -0.77
C TRP A 209 26.66 -16.49 -1.28
N HIS A 210 25.83 -15.46 -1.28
CA HIS A 210 26.22 -14.10 -1.68
C HIS A 210 27.36 -13.56 -0.80
N ILE A 211 27.24 -13.66 0.53
CA ILE A 211 28.28 -13.26 1.47
C ILE A 211 29.60 -14.02 1.20
N SER A 212 29.54 -15.32 0.94
CA SER A 212 30.74 -16.12 0.65
C SER A 212 31.46 -15.66 -0.61
N ARG A 213 30.70 -15.17 -1.60
CA ARG A 213 31.28 -14.56 -2.82
C ARG A 213 31.97 -13.24 -2.52
N LEU A 214 31.29 -12.35 -1.79
CA LEU A 214 31.86 -11.04 -1.43
C LEU A 214 33.12 -11.15 -0.59
N THR A 215 33.25 -12.22 0.19
CA THR A 215 34.42 -12.52 1.02
C THR A 215 35.43 -13.46 0.36
N ALA A 216 35.26 -13.79 -0.93
CA ALA A 216 36.17 -14.69 -1.62
C ALA A 216 37.60 -14.11 -1.68
N PRO A 217 38.63 -14.92 -1.39
CA PRO A 217 40.00 -14.46 -1.45
C PRO A 217 40.37 -13.87 -2.81
N GLY A 218 40.99 -12.70 -2.81
CA GLY A 218 41.44 -12.00 -4.02
C GLY A 218 40.34 -11.22 -4.78
N LEU A 219 39.10 -11.19 -4.28
CA LEU A 219 38.05 -10.39 -4.92
C LEU A 219 38.32 -8.89 -4.76
N LYS A 220 38.73 -8.43 -3.58
CA LYS A 220 39.03 -7.00 -3.32
C LYS A 220 40.11 -6.46 -4.24
N GLU A 221 41.14 -7.27 -4.54
CA GLU A 221 42.22 -6.89 -5.46
C GLU A 221 41.75 -6.86 -6.93
N LYS A 222 40.78 -7.69 -7.29
CA LYS A 222 40.22 -7.73 -8.64
C LYS A 222 39.24 -6.59 -8.90
N VAL A 223 38.53 -6.13 -7.88
CA VAL A 223 37.50 -5.09 -7.99
C VAL A 223 37.73 -3.95 -6.98
N PRO A 224 38.91 -3.26 -7.07
CA PRO A 224 39.31 -2.26 -6.08
C PRO A 224 38.40 -1.02 -6.01
N ASP A 225 37.62 -0.78 -7.06
CA ASP A 225 36.68 0.32 -7.20
C ASP A 225 35.27 0.01 -6.64
N MET A 226 35.03 -1.24 -6.18
CA MET A 226 33.79 -1.61 -5.51
C MET A 226 33.84 -1.39 -4.00
N ASP A 227 32.72 -0.95 -3.43
CA ASP A 227 32.52 -0.79 -1.97
C ASP A 227 32.05 -2.11 -1.35
N LEU A 228 32.94 -3.13 -1.39
CA LEU A 228 32.60 -4.47 -0.91
C LEU A 228 32.22 -4.49 0.58
N ASP A 229 32.73 -3.55 1.37
CA ASP A 229 32.40 -3.47 2.79
C ASP A 229 30.95 -3.03 2.99
N PHE A 230 30.45 -2.10 2.15
CA PHE A 230 29.04 -1.71 2.14
C PHE A 230 28.14 -2.82 1.55
N ASP A 231 28.59 -3.53 0.52
CA ASP A 231 27.85 -4.66 -0.04
C ASP A 231 27.68 -5.78 0.99
N LEU A 232 28.73 -6.06 1.78
CA LEU A 232 28.67 -6.99 2.91
C LEU A 232 27.73 -6.51 4.03
N PHE A 233 27.81 -5.22 4.40
CA PHE A 233 26.85 -4.64 5.32
C PHE A 233 25.40 -4.86 4.86
N SER A 234 25.12 -4.57 3.60
CA SER A 234 23.80 -4.77 3.01
C SER A 234 23.37 -6.23 3.08
N ALA A 235 24.25 -7.16 2.70
CA ALA A 235 23.97 -8.59 2.74
C ALA A 235 23.69 -9.11 4.17
N TYR A 236 24.46 -8.68 5.16
CA TYR A 236 24.21 -9.02 6.56
C TYR A 236 22.93 -8.40 7.11
N THR A 237 22.62 -7.16 6.71
CA THR A 237 21.38 -6.49 7.11
C THR A 237 20.16 -7.24 6.57
N TYR A 238 20.13 -7.59 5.28
CA TYR A 238 19.03 -8.34 4.69
C TYR A 238 18.91 -9.77 5.25
N LEU A 239 20.05 -10.43 5.54
CA LEU A 239 20.03 -11.71 6.23
C LEU A 239 19.38 -11.62 7.61
N ALA A 240 19.74 -10.60 8.39
CA ALA A 240 19.16 -10.38 9.71
C ALA A 240 17.64 -10.10 9.65
N GLN A 241 17.19 -9.45 8.57
CA GLN A 241 15.79 -9.06 8.35
C GLN A 241 14.87 -10.20 7.89
N VAL A 242 15.39 -11.36 7.56
CA VAL A 242 14.57 -12.54 7.17
C VAL A 242 13.44 -12.81 8.16
N ASN A 243 13.62 -12.43 9.41
CA ASN A 243 12.63 -12.55 10.48
C ASN A 243 11.54 -11.47 10.49
N GLU A 244 11.78 -10.27 9.95
CA GLU A 244 10.92 -9.10 10.20
C GLU A 244 9.55 -9.18 9.54
N PHE A 245 9.48 -9.80 8.38
CA PHE A 245 8.27 -9.85 7.57
C PHE A 245 7.43 -11.12 7.80
N MET A 246 7.88 -12.03 8.69
CA MET A 246 7.25 -13.34 8.85
C MET A 246 6.59 -13.51 10.21
N TYR A 247 5.37 -14.06 10.21
CA TYR A 247 4.63 -14.45 11.41
C TYR A 247 5.11 -15.82 11.89
N TRP A 248 6.23 -15.85 12.59
CA TRP A 248 6.77 -17.10 13.11
C TRP A 248 6.34 -17.30 14.55
N ASN A 249 5.80 -18.47 14.88
CA ASN A 249 5.50 -18.81 16.25
C ASN A 249 6.74 -19.37 16.97
N ASP A 250 7.48 -20.25 16.30
CA ASP A 250 8.65 -20.91 16.88
C ASP A 250 9.79 -20.90 15.86
N VAL A 251 10.68 -19.93 15.95
CA VAL A 251 11.88 -19.87 15.10
C VAL A 251 12.91 -20.84 15.66
N PRO A 252 13.44 -21.80 14.87
CA PRO A 252 14.53 -22.67 15.32
C PRO A 252 15.75 -21.90 15.82
N GLY A 253 16.35 -22.37 16.93
CA GLY A 253 17.46 -21.67 17.58
C GLY A 253 18.67 -21.49 16.69
N ASP A 254 18.97 -22.43 15.80
CA ASP A 254 20.05 -22.34 14.82
C ASP A 254 19.81 -21.20 13.81
N ILE A 255 18.57 -20.94 13.40
CA ILE A 255 18.21 -19.80 12.56
C ILE A 255 18.40 -18.49 13.34
N LEU A 256 17.90 -18.40 14.57
CA LEU A 256 18.07 -17.21 15.40
C LEU A 256 19.55 -16.88 15.64
N ASP A 257 20.40 -17.88 15.86
CA ASP A 257 21.84 -17.70 16.03
C ASP A 257 22.49 -17.12 14.75
N GLU A 258 22.10 -17.60 13.56
CA GLU A 258 22.57 -17.05 12.28
C GLU A 258 22.13 -15.61 12.07
N LEU A 259 20.85 -15.28 12.36
CA LEU A 259 20.34 -13.90 12.25
C LEU A 259 21.02 -12.97 13.24
N TYR A 260 21.28 -13.47 14.45
CA TYR A 260 21.98 -12.70 15.48
C TYR A 260 23.44 -12.41 15.11
N ASP A 261 24.17 -13.37 14.54
CA ASP A 261 25.52 -13.16 14.02
C ASP A 261 25.51 -12.13 12.88
N ALA A 262 24.56 -12.24 11.96
CA ALA A 262 24.41 -11.30 10.86
C ALA A 262 24.14 -9.87 11.32
N VAL A 263 23.21 -9.67 12.25
CA VAL A 263 22.88 -8.32 12.74
C VAL A 263 24.04 -7.68 13.52
N ASN A 264 24.85 -8.46 14.24
CA ASN A 264 26.03 -7.93 14.91
C ASN A 264 27.08 -7.44 13.90
N LYS A 265 27.34 -8.19 12.83
CA LYS A 265 28.26 -7.78 11.75
C LYS A 265 27.77 -6.52 11.05
N SER A 266 26.47 -6.42 10.78
CA SER A 266 25.86 -5.22 10.24
C SER A 266 26.03 -4.02 11.19
N LEU A 267 25.78 -4.21 12.48
CA LEU A 267 25.92 -3.15 13.48
C LEU A 267 27.37 -2.67 13.66
N ASP A 268 28.34 -3.59 13.61
CA ASP A 268 29.77 -3.24 13.69
C ASP A 268 30.19 -2.38 12.51
N TYR A 269 29.70 -2.67 11.30
CA TYR A 269 29.91 -1.81 10.14
C TYR A 269 29.26 -0.43 10.35
N ALA A 270 28.00 -0.38 10.76
CA ALA A 270 27.27 0.86 10.98
C ALA A 270 27.98 1.78 12.00
N LYS A 271 28.49 1.21 13.09
CA LYS A 271 29.25 1.95 14.11
C LYS A 271 30.61 2.47 13.61
N SER A 272 31.27 1.73 12.71
CA SER A 272 32.55 2.13 12.14
C SER A 272 32.43 3.15 11.00
N HIS A 273 31.22 3.36 10.47
CA HIS A 273 30.94 4.27 9.35
C HIS A 273 29.78 5.25 9.68
N PRO A 274 29.89 6.06 10.76
CA PRO A 274 28.80 6.92 11.23
C PRO A 274 28.39 8.01 10.24
N ASP A 275 29.31 8.40 9.34
CA ASP A 275 29.07 9.44 8.34
C ASP A 275 28.44 8.89 7.03
N ASN A 276 28.21 7.58 6.93
CA ASN A 276 27.63 6.99 5.74
C ASN A 276 26.08 7.13 5.77
N TYR A 277 25.56 8.12 5.04
CA TYR A 277 24.13 8.41 4.95
C TYR A 277 23.25 7.25 4.42
N ARG A 278 23.86 6.20 3.85
CA ARG A 278 23.17 4.98 3.39
C ARG A 278 22.89 3.98 4.50
N VAL A 279 23.42 4.24 5.69
CA VAL A 279 23.38 3.33 6.84
C VAL A 279 22.52 3.92 7.93
N ASP A 280 21.49 3.21 8.36
CA ASP A 280 20.71 3.54 9.57
C ASP A 280 21.08 2.59 10.72
N PRO A 281 21.94 3.04 11.67
CA PRO A 281 22.28 2.23 12.84
C PRO A 281 21.06 1.95 13.73
N GLY A 282 20.07 2.84 13.73
CA GLY A 282 18.83 2.69 14.50
C GLY A 282 18.00 1.49 14.02
N TYR A 283 17.80 1.39 12.72
CA TYR A 283 17.07 0.26 12.13
C TYR A 283 17.75 -1.08 12.43
N VAL A 284 19.08 -1.15 12.28
CA VAL A 284 19.86 -2.35 12.62
C VAL A 284 19.74 -2.68 14.12
N MET A 285 19.71 -1.67 14.99
CA MET A 285 19.53 -1.87 16.44
C MET A 285 18.12 -2.40 16.76
N PHE A 286 17.07 -1.88 16.14
CA PHE A 286 15.70 -2.42 16.30
C PHE A 286 15.63 -3.90 15.92
N THR A 287 16.19 -4.26 14.78
CA THR A 287 16.30 -5.67 14.34
C THR A 287 17.04 -6.51 15.38
N LYS A 288 18.17 -6.04 15.86
CA LYS A 288 18.96 -6.76 16.89
C LYS A 288 18.16 -6.98 18.16
N LYS A 289 17.51 -5.94 18.69
CA LYS A 289 16.72 -6.05 19.92
C LYS A 289 15.54 -6.99 19.78
N SER A 290 14.89 -7.00 18.62
CA SER A 290 13.85 -7.97 18.32
C SER A 290 14.37 -9.41 18.35
N ILE A 291 15.53 -9.67 17.72
CA ILE A 291 16.16 -11.00 17.72
C ILE A 291 16.56 -11.39 19.16
N GLU A 292 17.20 -10.51 19.92
CA GLU A 292 17.57 -10.77 21.32
C GLU A 292 16.36 -11.11 22.19
N CYS A 293 15.23 -10.44 21.97
CA CYS A 293 13.99 -10.73 22.66
C CYS A 293 13.44 -12.13 22.29
N TYR A 294 13.48 -12.51 21.00
CA TYR A 294 13.08 -13.87 20.57
C TYR A 294 13.99 -14.96 21.11
N MET A 295 15.28 -14.67 21.28
CA MET A 295 16.24 -15.58 21.90
C MET A 295 16.12 -15.63 23.44
N GLY A 296 15.26 -14.81 24.05
CA GLY A 296 15.15 -14.69 25.50
C GLY A 296 16.37 -14.08 26.19
N ARG A 297 17.24 -13.35 25.45
CA ARG A 297 18.45 -12.68 25.99
C ARG A 297 18.13 -11.35 26.62
N VAL A 298 17.10 -10.69 26.17
CA VAL A 298 16.54 -9.46 26.76
C VAL A 298 15.07 -9.64 27.00
N SER A 299 14.55 -8.98 28.02
CA SER A 299 13.12 -8.91 28.27
C SER A 299 12.43 -7.97 27.28
N VAL A 300 11.12 -8.10 27.18
CA VAL A 300 10.28 -7.17 26.42
C VAL A 300 10.45 -5.73 26.91
N SER A 301 10.54 -5.54 28.25
CA SER A 301 10.75 -4.21 28.83
C SER A 301 12.07 -3.59 28.42
N GLU A 302 13.17 -4.35 28.46
CA GLU A 302 14.49 -3.86 28.02
C GLU A 302 14.51 -3.50 26.52
N MET A 303 13.81 -4.28 25.69
CA MET A 303 13.65 -3.96 24.27
C MET A 303 12.88 -2.64 24.09
N MET A 304 11.81 -2.42 24.85
CA MET A 304 11.02 -1.19 24.80
C MET A 304 11.79 0.03 25.29
N GLU A 305 12.59 -0.10 26.35
CA GLU A 305 13.46 0.98 26.85
C GLU A 305 14.43 1.46 25.76
N GLU A 306 14.99 0.54 24.97
CA GLU A 306 15.86 0.89 23.83
C GLU A 306 15.07 1.64 22.75
N TYR A 307 13.84 1.21 22.45
CA TYR A 307 12.99 1.90 21.48
C TYR A 307 12.64 3.32 21.94
N GLU A 308 12.28 3.50 23.20
CA GLU A 308 12.03 4.82 23.79
C GLU A 308 13.27 5.71 23.80
N GLN A 309 14.45 5.13 24.05
CA GLN A 309 15.71 5.88 23.98
C GLN A 309 15.93 6.43 22.57
N ARG A 310 15.75 5.60 21.55
CA ARG A 310 15.89 6.03 20.15
C ARG A 310 14.87 7.12 19.78
N GLN A 311 13.65 7.02 20.27
CA GLN A 311 12.62 8.03 20.06
C GLN A 311 12.93 9.37 20.71
N ARG A 312 13.55 9.35 21.90
CA ARG A 312 14.01 10.59 22.56
C ARG A 312 15.07 11.34 21.77
N GLU A 313 15.81 10.64 20.92
CA GLU A 313 16.82 11.20 20.02
C GLU A 313 16.25 11.69 18.69
N SER A 314 14.99 11.36 18.38
CA SER A 314 14.32 11.74 17.14
C SER A 314 13.56 13.06 17.26
N ASP A 315 13.34 13.72 16.12
CA ASP A 315 12.51 14.93 16.03
C ASP A 315 11.11 14.57 15.52
N MET A 316 10.10 14.83 16.35
CA MET A 316 8.67 14.64 16.01
C MET A 316 8.16 15.60 14.92
N ASN A 317 8.90 16.65 14.59
CA ASN A 317 8.55 17.61 13.55
C ASN A 317 9.33 17.40 12.25
N SER A 318 10.29 16.47 12.24
CA SER A 318 11.05 16.10 11.04
C SER A 318 10.47 14.83 10.41
N TYR A 319 10.41 14.84 9.07
CA TYR A 319 9.88 13.75 8.24
C TYR A 319 10.92 13.28 7.23
N ASP A 320 12.20 13.40 7.55
CA ASP A 320 13.25 12.68 6.84
C ASP A 320 13.18 11.17 7.18
N PHE A 321 13.88 10.36 6.39
CA PHE A 321 13.84 8.91 6.50
C PHE A 321 14.23 8.41 7.91
N MET A 322 15.28 8.97 8.50
CA MET A 322 15.76 8.55 9.82
C MET A 322 14.77 8.86 10.94
N ASN A 323 14.11 10.02 10.87
CA ASN A 323 13.09 10.41 11.85
C ASN A 323 11.79 9.63 11.66
N ILE A 324 11.39 9.33 10.41
CA ILE A 324 10.24 8.46 10.13
C ILE A 324 10.46 7.07 10.74
N ASP A 325 11.62 6.47 10.51
CA ASP A 325 11.97 5.16 11.08
C ASP A 325 11.96 5.19 12.61
N ALA A 326 12.64 6.15 13.22
CA ALA A 326 12.69 6.26 14.67
C ALA A 326 11.32 6.47 15.32
N ASN A 327 10.40 7.13 14.62
CA ASN A 327 9.08 7.45 15.13
C ASN A 327 8.02 6.36 14.89
N LEU A 328 8.15 5.53 13.85
CA LEU A 328 7.13 4.54 13.48
C LEU A 328 7.53 3.08 13.73
N LEU A 329 8.82 2.74 13.60
CA LEU A 329 9.27 1.36 13.76
C LEU A 329 9.03 0.78 15.17
N PRO A 330 9.18 1.51 16.27
CA PRO A 330 8.89 0.97 17.60
C PRO A 330 7.48 0.39 17.72
N LEU A 331 6.46 1.10 17.22
CA LEU A 331 5.10 0.57 17.17
C LEU A 331 5.02 -0.66 16.27
N ILE A 332 5.60 -0.60 15.07
CA ILE A 332 5.53 -1.69 14.08
C ILE A 332 6.16 -2.97 14.63
N PHE A 333 7.38 -2.89 15.16
CA PHE A 333 8.09 -4.05 15.72
C PHE A 333 7.34 -4.64 16.93
N THR A 334 6.79 -3.78 17.80
CA THR A 334 5.99 -4.26 18.93
C THR A 334 4.70 -4.94 18.48
N LEU A 335 4.01 -4.38 17.48
CA LEU A 335 2.82 -5.01 16.90
C LEU A 335 3.16 -6.37 16.27
N TRP A 336 4.28 -6.49 15.55
CA TRP A 336 4.72 -7.76 14.99
C TRP A 336 5.05 -8.79 16.08
N MET A 337 5.75 -8.37 17.12
CA MET A 337 6.05 -9.25 18.26
C MET A 337 4.76 -9.75 18.94
N CYS A 338 3.83 -8.86 19.25
CA CYS A 338 2.57 -9.25 19.88
C CYS A 338 1.67 -10.13 18.98
N ARG A 339 1.78 -9.97 17.66
CA ARG A 339 1.08 -10.85 16.71
C ARG A 339 1.67 -12.26 16.67
N ARG A 340 2.97 -12.39 16.83
CA ARG A 340 3.68 -13.68 16.87
C ARG A 340 3.56 -14.34 18.24
N HIS A 341 3.60 -13.54 19.29
CA HIS A 341 3.59 -13.93 20.68
C HIS A 341 2.44 -13.25 21.43
N PRO A 342 1.18 -13.67 21.20
CA PRO A 342 0.01 -13.05 21.84
C PRO A 342 0.08 -13.03 23.36
N GLU A 343 0.77 -14.00 23.97
CA GLU A 343 1.02 -14.08 25.41
C GLU A 343 1.84 -12.89 25.96
N LYS A 344 2.64 -12.23 25.10
CA LYS A 344 3.43 -11.04 25.47
C LYS A 344 2.63 -9.74 25.37
N THR A 345 1.44 -9.77 24.80
CA THR A 345 0.63 -8.56 24.60
C THR A 345 0.34 -7.85 25.92
N ALA A 346 0.13 -8.59 27.01
CA ALA A 346 -0.11 -8.02 28.33
C ALA A 346 1.08 -7.16 28.82
N GLU A 347 2.31 -7.62 28.60
CA GLU A 347 3.54 -6.91 28.97
C GLU A 347 3.74 -5.65 28.09
N CYS A 348 3.27 -5.68 26.85
CA CYS A 348 3.39 -4.60 25.88
C CYS A 348 2.27 -3.55 25.97
N THR A 349 1.22 -3.76 26.78
CA THR A 349 -0.01 -2.95 26.74
C THR A 349 0.26 -1.47 26.98
N GLU A 350 1.06 -1.11 27.97
CA GLU A 350 1.38 0.29 28.30
C GLU A 350 2.16 0.96 27.17
N PHE A 351 3.17 0.28 26.66
CA PHE A 351 3.97 0.76 25.53
C PHE A 351 3.09 0.93 24.26
N LEU A 352 2.30 -0.08 23.90
CA LEU A 352 1.36 0.02 22.78
C LEU A 352 0.40 1.20 22.91
N ARG A 353 -0.13 1.42 24.12
CA ARG A 353 -1.02 2.56 24.42
C ARG A 353 -0.33 3.90 24.17
N SER A 354 0.89 4.04 24.64
CA SER A 354 1.70 5.24 24.44
C SER A 354 2.02 5.45 22.96
N GLU A 355 2.51 4.40 22.30
CA GLU A 355 2.94 4.47 20.91
C GLU A 355 1.79 4.69 19.92
N GLN A 356 0.62 4.12 20.19
CA GLN A 356 -0.57 4.41 19.39
C GLN A 356 -0.93 5.89 19.41
N LYS A 357 -0.88 6.53 20.57
CA LYS A 357 -1.14 7.97 20.70
C LYS A 357 -0.05 8.79 20.03
N ARG A 358 1.20 8.46 20.28
CA ARG A 358 2.36 9.17 19.75
C ARG A 358 2.44 9.11 18.22
N THR A 359 2.34 7.92 17.66
CA THR A 359 2.39 7.72 16.19
C THR A 359 1.18 8.32 15.51
N PHE A 360 0.02 8.30 16.17
CA PHE A 360 -1.17 8.97 15.69
C PHE A 360 -0.95 10.49 15.50
N GLU A 361 -0.35 11.15 16.50
CA GLU A 361 0.00 12.58 16.44
C GLU A 361 1.06 12.85 15.35
N TYR A 362 2.09 12.00 15.28
CA TYR A 362 3.13 12.11 14.26
C TYR A 362 2.56 12.01 12.83
N ILE A 363 1.72 11.02 12.56
CA ILE A 363 1.06 10.84 11.26
C ILE A 363 0.14 12.02 10.96
N ARG A 364 -0.62 12.50 11.94
CA ARG A 364 -1.53 13.63 11.78
C ARG A 364 -0.81 14.89 11.33
N ASN A 365 0.38 15.14 11.86
CA ASN A 365 1.16 16.34 11.57
C ASN A 365 1.98 16.24 10.27
N ALA A 366 2.06 15.06 9.64
CA ALA A 366 2.86 14.82 8.45
C ALA A 366 2.28 15.40 7.14
N ARG A 367 1.01 15.78 7.11
CA ARG A 367 0.26 16.05 5.86
C ARG A 367 0.80 17.17 4.97
N ASP A 368 1.52 18.14 5.54
CA ASP A 368 2.04 19.29 4.79
C ASP A 368 3.49 19.11 4.32
N ASN A 369 4.13 17.98 4.64
CA ASN A 369 5.55 17.75 4.44
C ASN A 369 5.91 16.96 3.19
N GLY A 370 4.93 16.48 2.42
CA GLY A 370 5.17 15.60 1.27
C GLY A 370 5.72 14.21 1.65
N ALA A 371 5.86 13.94 2.95
CA ALA A 371 6.40 12.69 3.48
C ALA A 371 5.39 11.51 3.41
N TYR A 372 4.15 11.79 3.03
CA TYR A 372 3.09 10.79 3.05
C TYR A 372 3.41 9.55 2.18
N HIS A 373 4.12 9.69 1.08
CA HIS A 373 4.54 8.54 0.25
C HIS A 373 5.47 7.61 1.00
N THR A 374 6.48 8.15 1.69
CA THR A 374 7.40 7.36 2.51
C THR A 374 6.67 6.71 3.68
N MET A 375 5.80 7.47 4.35
CA MET A 375 5.04 7.00 5.52
C MET A 375 3.95 5.99 5.16
N GLN A 376 3.45 5.99 3.92
CA GLN A 376 2.38 5.11 3.48
C GLN A 376 2.71 3.63 3.68
N ARG A 377 3.95 3.23 3.42
CA ARG A 377 4.43 1.86 3.67
C ARG A 377 4.30 1.50 5.16
N PHE A 378 4.80 2.35 6.04
CA PHE A 378 4.73 2.14 7.49
C PHE A 378 3.28 2.14 7.99
N PHE A 379 2.47 3.04 7.46
CA PHE A 379 1.06 3.09 7.79
C PHE A 379 0.32 1.80 7.42
N SER A 380 0.59 1.24 6.26
CA SER A 380 0.01 -0.04 5.86
C SER A 380 0.44 -1.19 6.81
N TYR A 381 1.69 -1.21 7.29
CA TYR A 381 2.13 -2.18 8.31
C TYR A 381 1.40 -1.98 9.65
N ILE A 382 1.23 -0.75 10.09
CA ILE A 382 0.47 -0.45 11.31
C ILE A 382 -0.96 -0.94 11.15
N MET A 383 -1.65 -0.57 10.08
CA MET A 383 -3.07 -0.91 9.87
C MET A 383 -3.31 -2.42 9.81
N THR A 384 -2.48 -3.17 9.12
CA THR A 384 -2.64 -4.62 8.99
C THR A 384 -2.36 -5.34 10.31
N ASN A 385 -1.46 -4.82 11.14
CA ASN A 385 -1.00 -5.47 12.37
C ASN A 385 -1.59 -4.87 13.66
N TYR A 386 -2.37 -3.81 13.56
CA TYR A 386 -2.89 -3.07 14.71
C TYR A 386 -3.56 -3.99 15.75
N ILE A 387 -3.24 -3.78 17.03
CA ILE A 387 -3.83 -4.47 18.18
C ILE A 387 -4.47 -3.40 19.05
N GLU A 388 -5.77 -3.53 19.31
CA GLU A 388 -6.47 -2.64 20.23
C GLU A 388 -6.09 -3.00 21.66
N VAL A 389 -5.68 -2.00 22.44
CA VAL A 389 -5.37 -2.12 23.86
C VAL A 389 -6.25 -1.18 24.68
N GLU A 390 -6.54 -1.56 25.92
CA GLU A 390 -7.37 -0.73 26.81
C GLU A 390 -6.72 0.64 27.05
N GLY A 391 -7.49 1.72 26.83
CA GLY A 391 -7.02 3.10 26.95
C GLY A 391 -6.07 3.57 25.82
N GLY A 392 -5.83 2.72 24.82
CA GLY A 392 -5.18 3.09 23.57
C GLY A 392 -6.11 3.82 22.61
N VAL A 393 -5.68 4.02 21.36
CA VAL A 393 -6.52 4.60 20.31
C VAL A 393 -7.34 3.48 19.66
N PRO A 394 -8.68 3.55 19.59
CA PRO A 394 -9.48 2.57 18.88
C PRO A 394 -9.08 2.51 17.39
N PHE A 395 -9.05 1.33 16.80
CA PHE A 395 -8.62 1.15 15.40
C PHE A 395 -9.38 2.04 14.42
N LYS A 396 -10.70 2.13 14.58
CA LYS A 396 -11.56 2.97 13.74
C LYS A 396 -11.11 4.43 13.77
N GLU A 397 -10.86 4.96 14.97
CA GLU A 397 -10.42 6.34 15.15
C GLU A 397 -9.04 6.57 14.56
N TYR A 398 -8.11 5.65 14.81
CA TYR A 398 -6.76 5.71 14.25
C TYR A 398 -6.79 5.71 12.71
N TYR A 399 -7.59 4.83 12.12
CA TYR A 399 -7.77 4.73 10.68
C TYR A 399 -8.38 6.01 10.07
N GLU A 400 -9.50 6.48 10.62
CA GLU A 400 -10.19 7.67 10.11
C GLU A 400 -9.29 8.91 10.15
N ASN A 401 -8.58 9.13 11.25
CA ASN A 401 -7.68 10.27 11.38
C ASN A 401 -6.45 10.16 10.48
N ALA A 402 -5.91 8.97 10.31
CA ALA A 402 -4.83 8.75 9.37
C ALA A 402 -5.28 8.97 7.91
N LEU A 403 -6.51 8.57 7.54
CA LEU A 403 -7.08 8.90 6.23
C LEU A 403 -7.20 10.42 6.04
N ILE A 404 -7.70 11.16 7.03
CA ILE A 404 -7.82 12.61 6.96
C ILE A 404 -6.44 13.26 6.74
N ALA A 405 -5.40 12.76 7.41
CA ALA A 405 -4.04 13.26 7.29
C ALA A 405 -3.40 12.94 5.93
N MET A 406 -3.56 11.70 5.45
CA MET A 406 -2.82 11.17 4.31
C MET A 406 -3.63 11.07 3.03
N GLN A 407 -4.94 10.75 3.14
CA GLN A 407 -5.84 10.50 2.00
C GLN A 407 -7.23 11.10 2.24
N PRO A 408 -7.34 12.43 2.40
CA PRO A 408 -8.63 13.07 2.71
C PRO A 408 -9.70 12.82 1.64
N THR A 409 -9.31 12.58 0.38
CA THR A 409 -10.24 12.23 -0.69
C THR A 409 -10.91 10.88 -0.48
N LEU A 410 -10.18 9.90 0.07
CA LEU A 410 -10.74 8.58 0.40
C LEU A 410 -11.66 8.67 1.63
N TYR A 411 -11.30 9.48 2.61
CA TYR A 411 -12.18 9.76 3.76
C TYR A 411 -13.50 10.42 3.32
N VAL A 412 -13.42 11.44 2.45
CA VAL A 412 -14.61 12.09 1.89
C VAL A 412 -15.46 11.10 1.08
N HIS A 413 -14.83 10.21 0.30
CA HIS A 413 -15.53 9.14 -0.40
C HIS A 413 -16.33 8.26 0.56
N SER A 414 -15.73 7.78 1.65
CA SER A 414 -16.42 6.99 2.67
C SER A 414 -17.59 7.75 3.31
N CYS A 415 -17.42 9.03 3.61
CA CYS A 415 -18.50 9.89 4.12
C CYS A 415 -19.64 10.05 3.10
N MET A 416 -19.33 10.24 1.83
CA MET A 416 -20.34 10.40 0.77
C MET A 416 -21.10 9.09 0.53
N THR A 417 -20.37 7.96 0.48
CA THR A 417 -20.97 6.62 0.42
C THR A 417 -21.93 6.40 1.59
N ALA A 418 -21.55 6.80 2.82
CA ALA A 418 -22.41 6.69 3.99
C ALA A 418 -23.68 7.56 3.90
N LYS A 419 -23.57 8.78 3.42
CA LYS A 419 -24.71 9.69 3.23
C LYS A 419 -25.68 9.16 2.16
N ILE A 420 -25.17 8.70 1.02
CA ILE A 420 -25.98 8.12 -0.06
C ILE A 420 -26.64 6.83 0.40
N SER A 421 -25.88 5.93 1.05
CA SER A 421 -26.41 4.68 1.61
C SER A 421 -27.54 4.93 2.61
N THR A 422 -27.39 5.94 3.45
CA THR A 422 -28.43 6.32 4.40
C THR A 422 -29.70 6.81 3.72
N ALA A 423 -29.59 7.61 2.65
CA ALA A 423 -30.75 8.08 1.88
C ALA A 423 -31.48 6.92 1.19
N ILE A 424 -30.72 5.95 0.65
CA ILE A 424 -31.30 4.73 0.05
C ILE A 424 -31.98 3.88 1.11
N LEU A 425 -31.34 3.67 2.26
CA LEU A 425 -31.91 2.90 3.39
C LEU A 425 -33.19 3.54 3.94
N ASP A 426 -33.20 4.87 4.14
CA ASP A 426 -34.38 5.58 4.64
C ASP A 426 -35.54 5.43 3.64
N THR A 427 -35.28 5.50 2.35
CA THR A 427 -36.30 5.28 1.29
C THR A 427 -36.75 3.82 1.22
N LEU A 428 -35.82 2.87 1.36
CA LEU A 428 -36.16 1.44 1.43
C LEU A 428 -37.08 1.15 2.63
N TYR A 429 -36.76 1.72 3.78
CA TYR A 429 -37.59 1.57 4.97
C TYR A 429 -38.99 2.17 4.83
N GLU A 430 -39.15 3.27 4.07
CA GLU A 430 -40.44 3.89 3.76
C GLU A 430 -41.29 3.01 2.81
N HIS A 431 -40.66 2.38 1.80
CA HIS A 431 -41.40 1.72 0.71
C HIS A 431 -41.41 0.19 0.80
N LYS A 432 -40.35 -0.44 1.31
CA LYS A 432 -40.18 -1.91 1.32
C LYS A 432 -39.49 -2.37 2.63
N PRO A 433 -40.04 -2.00 3.81
CA PRO A 433 -39.39 -2.28 5.09
C PRO A 433 -39.22 -3.78 5.36
N GLU A 434 -40.03 -4.64 4.73
CA GLU A 434 -39.92 -6.11 4.84
C GLU A 434 -38.58 -6.65 4.35
N LEU A 435 -37.86 -5.94 3.49
CA LEU A 435 -36.51 -6.31 3.04
C LEU A 435 -35.45 -6.11 4.12
N LEU A 436 -35.79 -5.46 5.22
CA LEU A 436 -34.90 -5.29 6.37
C LEU A 436 -35.10 -6.36 7.46
N ILE A 437 -36.05 -7.28 7.29
CA ILE A 437 -36.21 -8.44 8.17
C ILE A 437 -34.95 -9.30 8.05
N HIS A 438 -34.45 -9.80 9.18
CA HIS A 438 -33.19 -10.52 9.39
C HIS A 438 -31.90 -9.67 9.35
N VAL A 439 -31.98 -8.36 9.10
CA VAL A 439 -30.83 -7.46 9.22
C VAL A 439 -30.43 -7.34 10.70
N ASN A 440 -29.15 -7.55 11.01
CA ASN A 440 -28.60 -7.55 12.37
C ASN A 440 -29.32 -8.50 13.34
N GLY A 441 -29.94 -9.58 12.82
CA GLY A 441 -30.67 -10.56 13.62
C GLY A 441 -32.06 -10.08 14.06
N TYR A 442 -32.62 -9.02 13.47
CA TYR A 442 -33.99 -8.57 13.73
C TYR A 442 -34.97 -9.34 12.83
N ASP A 443 -35.69 -10.29 13.41
CA ASP A 443 -36.50 -11.28 12.67
C ASP A 443 -37.95 -10.83 12.42
N THR A 444 -38.40 -9.73 13.03
CA THR A 444 -39.76 -9.21 12.90
C THR A 444 -39.77 -7.73 12.50
N MET A 445 -40.88 -7.29 11.87
CA MET A 445 -41.06 -5.87 11.53
C MET A 445 -41.11 -4.96 12.76
N GLU A 446 -41.58 -5.46 13.89
CA GLU A 446 -41.61 -4.74 15.15
C GLU A 446 -40.18 -4.46 15.63
N GLU A 447 -39.29 -5.46 15.59
CA GLU A 447 -37.90 -5.31 15.95
C GLU A 447 -37.15 -4.38 14.97
N VAL A 448 -37.39 -4.52 13.65
CA VAL A 448 -36.84 -3.60 12.65
C VAL A 448 -37.23 -2.14 12.94
N LYS A 449 -38.50 -1.88 13.29
CA LYS A 449 -38.95 -0.53 13.65
C LYS A 449 -38.31 -0.02 14.93
N GLU A 450 -38.26 -0.84 15.98
CA GLU A 450 -37.66 -0.49 17.28
C GLU A 450 -36.18 -0.17 17.13
N HIS A 451 -35.44 -0.95 16.30
CA HIS A 451 -33.99 -0.87 16.13
C HIS A 451 -33.54 -0.19 14.84
N TYR A 452 -34.42 0.52 14.13
CA TYR A 452 -34.07 1.16 12.85
C TYR A 452 -32.86 2.12 12.95
N VAL A 453 -32.74 2.85 14.06
CA VAL A 453 -31.60 3.76 14.32
C VAL A 453 -30.30 2.96 14.44
N ASP A 454 -30.34 1.75 14.99
CA ASP A 454 -29.17 0.87 15.12
C ASP A 454 -28.75 0.31 13.76
N ILE A 455 -29.72 -0.11 12.92
CA ILE A 455 -29.48 -0.55 11.54
C ILE A 455 -28.81 0.59 10.74
N ARG A 456 -29.34 1.81 10.86
CA ARG A 456 -28.83 3.00 10.19
C ARG A 456 -27.40 3.35 10.64
N ARG A 457 -27.10 3.25 11.93
CA ARG A 457 -25.77 3.45 12.51
C ARG A 457 -24.78 2.36 12.06
N PHE A 458 -25.25 1.12 12.01
CA PHE A 458 -24.47 -0.01 11.52
C PHE A 458 -24.07 0.20 10.06
N LEU A 459 -25.03 0.54 9.19
CA LEU A 459 -24.77 0.84 7.78
C LEU A 459 -23.75 1.99 7.60
N TRP A 460 -23.90 3.07 8.38
CA TRP A 460 -22.95 4.18 8.37
C TRP A 460 -21.52 3.71 8.66
N ASN A 461 -21.34 2.94 9.70
CA ASN A 461 -20.03 2.40 10.08
C ASN A 461 -19.47 1.42 9.03
N CYS A 462 -20.34 0.61 8.42
CA CYS A 462 -19.98 -0.23 7.30
C CYS A 462 -19.41 0.60 6.13
N CYS A 463 -20.07 1.70 5.77
CA CYS A 463 -19.60 2.61 4.73
C CYS A 463 -18.28 3.29 5.09
N MET A 464 -18.07 3.67 6.36
CA MET A 464 -16.79 4.26 6.78
C MET A 464 -15.63 3.27 6.70
N MET A 465 -15.89 1.96 6.78
CA MET A 465 -14.88 0.89 6.82
C MET A 465 -14.78 0.07 5.52
N HIS A 466 -15.68 0.24 4.54
CA HIS A 466 -15.75 -0.63 3.35
C HIS A 466 -14.43 -0.66 2.56
N ASP A 467 -13.75 0.45 2.49
CA ASP A 467 -12.55 0.67 1.69
C ASP A 467 -11.24 0.57 2.48
N VAL A 468 -11.27 0.08 3.72
CA VAL A 468 -10.06 0.01 4.57
C VAL A 468 -8.92 -0.78 3.91
N GLY A 469 -9.24 -1.77 3.09
CA GLY A 469 -8.26 -2.54 2.35
C GLY A 469 -7.47 -1.75 1.29
N LYS A 470 -8.00 -0.61 0.82
CA LYS A 470 -7.28 0.30 -0.09
C LYS A 470 -6.01 0.90 0.54
N MET A 471 -5.89 0.86 1.87
CA MET A 471 -4.68 1.28 2.57
C MET A 471 -3.42 0.51 2.14
N VAL A 472 -3.58 -0.66 1.58
CA VAL A 472 -2.47 -1.51 1.11
C VAL A 472 -2.04 -1.16 -0.31
N CYS A 473 -2.92 -0.54 -1.11
CA CYS A 473 -2.68 -0.17 -2.50
C CYS A 473 -2.96 1.31 -2.81
N LEU A 474 -2.72 2.20 -1.84
CA LEU A 474 -3.03 3.64 -1.97
C LEU A 474 -2.37 4.30 -3.18
N ASP A 475 -1.16 3.91 -3.52
CA ASP A 475 -0.44 4.46 -4.68
C ASP A 475 -1.20 4.18 -5.98
N THR A 476 -1.73 2.97 -6.12
CA THR A 476 -2.50 2.55 -7.31
C THR A 476 -3.88 3.22 -7.35
N VAL A 477 -4.54 3.36 -6.20
CA VAL A 477 -5.87 3.99 -6.09
C VAL A 477 -5.85 5.47 -6.46
N ASN A 478 -4.72 6.14 -6.28
CA ASN A 478 -4.56 7.57 -6.56
C ASN A 478 -4.11 7.88 -7.99
N LEU A 479 -4.08 6.90 -8.88
CA LEU A 479 -3.69 7.11 -10.27
C LEU A 479 -4.80 7.80 -11.06
N PHE A 480 -4.63 9.10 -11.31
CA PHE A 480 -5.58 9.93 -12.07
C PHE A 480 -5.14 10.20 -13.51
N GLN A 481 -4.01 9.69 -13.91
CA GLN A 481 -3.28 10.17 -15.08
C GLN A 481 -3.62 9.42 -16.35
N ARG A 482 -4.00 8.15 -16.22
CA ARG A 482 -4.38 7.24 -17.30
C ARG A 482 -5.30 6.14 -16.81
N MET A 483 -5.80 5.33 -17.73
CA MET A 483 -6.46 4.08 -17.36
C MET A 483 -5.45 3.11 -16.74
N LEU A 484 -5.89 2.38 -15.74
CA LEU A 484 -5.08 1.35 -15.09
C LEU A 484 -4.73 0.24 -16.08
N PHE A 485 -3.53 -0.30 -15.96
CA PHE A 485 -3.21 -1.57 -16.58
C PHE A 485 -3.96 -2.71 -15.90
N SER A 486 -4.09 -3.85 -16.60
CA SER A 486 -4.79 -5.02 -16.06
C SER A 486 -4.25 -5.46 -14.69
N ASP A 487 -2.94 -5.46 -14.53
CA ASP A 487 -2.29 -5.89 -13.28
C ASP A 487 -2.52 -4.92 -12.13
N GLU A 488 -2.55 -3.62 -12.41
CA GLU A 488 -2.89 -2.60 -11.41
C GLU A 488 -4.34 -2.74 -10.96
N PHE A 489 -5.24 -3.06 -11.89
CA PHE A 489 -6.63 -3.29 -11.56
C PHE A 489 -6.83 -4.58 -10.77
N GLU A 490 -6.08 -5.66 -11.07
CA GLU A 490 -6.08 -6.88 -10.26
C GLU A 490 -5.59 -6.61 -8.83
N LEU A 491 -4.57 -5.75 -8.66
CA LEU A 491 -4.11 -5.33 -7.32
C LEU A 491 -5.22 -4.59 -6.54
N ILE A 492 -5.94 -3.68 -7.20
CA ILE A 492 -7.08 -2.99 -6.57
C ILE A 492 -8.18 -3.97 -6.17
N LYS A 493 -8.46 -4.99 -6.98
CA LYS A 493 -9.48 -6.00 -6.65
C LYS A 493 -9.21 -6.80 -5.37
N LEU A 494 -8.01 -6.73 -4.83
CA LEU A 494 -7.68 -7.41 -3.56
C LEU A 494 -8.23 -6.66 -2.34
N HIS A 495 -8.51 -5.34 -2.43
CA HIS A 495 -8.86 -4.55 -1.27
C HIS A 495 -10.09 -5.04 -0.48
N PRO A 496 -11.14 -5.65 -1.07
CA PRO A 496 -12.26 -6.19 -0.28
C PRO A 496 -11.82 -7.32 0.66
N ALA A 497 -11.05 -8.28 0.16
CA ALA A 497 -10.52 -9.37 0.98
C ALA A 497 -9.53 -8.87 2.03
N MET A 498 -8.62 -7.97 1.66
CA MET A 498 -7.70 -7.32 2.58
C MET A 498 -8.44 -6.52 3.66
N GLY A 499 -9.48 -5.79 3.28
CA GLY A 499 -10.33 -5.03 4.20
C GLY A 499 -11.00 -5.93 5.23
N ARG A 500 -11.59 -7.05 4.80
CA ARG A 500 -12.14 -8.07 5.71
C ARG A 500 -11.07 -8.55 6.70
N ASP A 501 -9.88 -8.91 6.22
CA ASP A 501 -8.81 -9.47 7.06
C ASP A 501 -8.27 -8.44 8.07
N ILE A 502 -8.23 -7.16 7.67
CA ILE A 502 -7.91 -6.06 8.60
C ILE A 502 -8.99 -5.94 9.69
N LEU A 503 -10.27 -5.98 9.35
CA LEU A 503 -11.35 -5.70 10.29
C LEU A 503 -11.71 -6.89 11.18
N VAL A 504 -11.68 -8.12 10.68
CA VAL A 504 -12.13 -9.32 11.40
C VAL A 504 -11.30 -9.62 12.65
N GLY A 505 -10.04 -9.24 12.64
CA GLY A 505 -9.11 -9.48 13.75
C GLY A 505 -9.33 -8.59 14.99
N ARG A 506 -10.27 -7.63 14.96
CA ARG A 506 -10.50 -6.63 16.02
C ARG A 506 -11.94 -6.61 16.46
N ALA A 507 -12.16 -6.65 17.77
CA ALA A 507 -13.52 -6.73 18.33
C ALA A 507 -14.38 -5.52 17.93
N SER A 508 -13.81 -4.32 17.93
CA SER A 508 -14.52 -3.07 17.61
C SER A 508 -14.95 -2.96 16.14
N THR A 509 -14.22 -3.59 15.21
CA THR A 509 -14.48 -3.46 13.77
C THR A 509 -14.91 -4.74 13.07
N ARG A 510 -14.82 -5.88 13.75
CA ARG A 510 -15.29 -7.18 13.23
C ARG A 510 -16.69 -7.16 12.63
N PRO A 511 -17.68 -6.46 13.24
CA PRO A 511 -19.03 -6.40 12.65
C PRO A 511 -19.08 -5.81 11.24
N TYR A 512 -18.12 -4.98 10.86
CA TYR A 512 -18.06 -4.30 9.56
C TYR A 512 -17.24 -5.04 8.50
N ALA A 513 -16.61 -6.15 8.86
CA ALA A 513 -15.69 -6.89 7.99
C ALA A 513 -16.34 -7.40 6.69
N TYR A 514 -17.59 -7.82 6.79
CA TYR A 514 -18.33 -8.31 5.63
C TYR A 514 -18.76 -7.17 4.68
N ALA A 515 -18.96 -5.96 5.17
CA ALA A 515 -19.19 -4.81 4.30
C ALA A 515 -17.96 -4.56 3.40
N ALA A 516 -16.75 -4.63 3.96
CA ALA A 516 -15.52 -4.54 3.18
C ALA A 516 -15.41 -5.67 2.15
N LEU A 517 -15.82 -6.90 2.50
CA LEU A 517 -15.69 -8.05 1.60
C LEU A 517 -16.67 -8.00 0.42
N TYR A 518 -17.92 -7.56 0.66
CA TYR A 518 -19.03 -7.73 -0.29
C TYR A 518 -19.36 -6.51 -1.13
N HIS A 519 -18.87 -5.31 -0.85
CA HIS A 519 -19.30 -4.07 -1.51
C HIS A 519 -19.03 -4.01 -3.03
N HIS A 520 -18.20 -4.89 -3.57
CA HIS A 520 -17.98 -5.06 -5.01
C HIS A 520 -18.53 -6.37 -5.58
N LYS A 521 -19.20 -7.17 -4.75
CA LYS A 521 -19.85 -8.40 -5.24
C LYS A 521 -21.16 -8.05 -5.97
N TRP A 522 -21.41 -8.68 -7.12
CA TRP A 522 -22.63 -8.46 -7.87
C TRP A 522 -23.83 -9.18 -7.25
N TYR A 523 -25.01 -8.59 -7.43
CA TYR A 523 -26.26 -9.12 -6.91
C TYR A 523 -26.56 -10.55 -7.35
N ASP A 524 -26.25 -10.91 -8.63
CA ASP A 524 -26.50 -12.23 -9.20
C ASP A 524 -25.44 -13.29 -8.86
N ASP A 525 -24.46 -12.95 -8.02
CA ASP A 525 -23.31 -13.76 -7.65
C ASP A 525 -22.37 -14.18 -8.81
N LYS A 526 -22.67 -13.80 -10.06
CA LYS A 526 -21.91 -14.24 -11.25
C LYS A 526 -20.73 -13.33 -11.59
N GLY A 527 -20.68 -12.15 -10.99
CA GLY A 527 -19.64 -11.17 -11.24
C GLY A 527 -19.21 -10.41 -9.99
N GLY A 528 -18.40 -9.37 -10.22
CA GLY A 528 -17.78 -8.62 -9.13
C GLY A 528 -16.58 -9.34 -8.53
N TYR A 529 -16.07 -8.81 -7.44
CA TYR A 529 -14.92 -9.37 -6.73
C TYR A 529 -15.07 -9.18 -5.21
N PRO A 530 -14.48 -10.09 -4.38
CA PRO A 530 -13.78 -11.32 -4.80
C PRO A 530 -14.72 -12.33 -5.50
N SER A 531 -14.14 -13.16 -6.38
CA SER A 531 -14.93 -14.11 -7.18
C SER A 531 -15.38 -15.34 -6.39
N ASP A 532 -14.69 -15.67 -5.32
CA ASP A 532 -14.85 -16.85 -4.47
C ASP A 532 -15.87 -16.66 -3.33
N VAL A 533 -16.56 -15.52 -3.26
CA VAL A 533 -17.61 -15.25 -2.27
C VAL A 533 -19.00 -15.21 -2.90
N SER A 534 -20.03 -15.49 -2.10
CA SER A 534 -21.44 -15.50 -2.52
C SER A 534 -22.31 -14.79 -1.48
N TYR A 535 -23.39 -14.16 -1.94
CA TYR A 535 -24.43 -13.60 -1.06
C TYR A 535 -25.34 -14.65 -0.42
N MET A 536 -25.23 -15.92 -0.84
CA MET A 536 -26.11 -16.98 -0.33
C MET A 536 -25.94 -17.16 1.17
N GLY A 537 -26.99 -16.92 1.94
CA GLY A 537 -26.98 -17.04 3.41
C GLY A 537 -26.21 -15.97 4.15
N VAL A 538 -25.86 -14.87 3.48
CA VAL A 538 -25.16 -13.75 4.11
C VAL A 538 -26.16 -12.87 4.84
N GLU A 539 -25.99 -12.78 6.17
CA GLU A 539 -26.68 -11.80 6.98
C GLU A 539 -26.34 -10.38 6.50
N ASN A 540 -27.26 -9.46 6.56
CA ASN A 540 -27.07 -8.07 6.14
C ASN A 540 -26.79 -7.87 4.61
N ALA A 541 -27.01 -8.88 3.76
CA ALA A 541 -26.74 -8.79 2.31
C ALA A 541 -27.34 -7.53 1.67
N ILE A 542 -28.59 -7.17 2.04
CA ILE A 542 -29.27 -5.97 1.52
C ILE A 542 -28.49 -4.68 1.84
N LEU A 543 -27.89 -4.59 3.03
CA LEU A 543 -27.09 -3.43 3.42
C LEU A 543 -25.79 -3.35 2.59
N TYR A 544 -25.14 -4.49 2.31
CA TYR A 544 -23.93 -4.51 1.47
C TYR A 544 -24.25 -4.16 0.01
N GLN A 545 -25.43 -4.56 -0.49
CA GLN A 545 -25.91 -4.17 -1.81
C GLN A 545 -26.25 -2.67 -1.88
N ILE A 546 -26.76 -2.07 -0.81
CA ILE A 546 -26.92 -0.60 -0.68
C ILE A 546 -25.54 0.07 -0.79
N ILE A 547 -24.51 -0.46 -0.11
CA ILE A 547 -23.14 0.08 -0.20
C ILE A 547 -22.63 -0.02 -1.63
N THR A 548 -22.81 -1.15 -2.33
CA THR A 548 -22.44 -1.31 -3.75
C THR A 548 -23.05 -0.22 -4.62
N CYS A 549 -24.35 0.06 -4.46
CA CYS A 549 -25.03 1.13 -5.20
C CYS A 549 -24.41 2.50 -4.89
N SER A 550 -24.21 2.78 -3.60
CA SER A 550 -23.74 4.09 -3.11
C SER A 550 -22.29 4.35 -3.48
N ASP A 551 -21.43 3.35 -3.39
CA ASP A 551 -20.03 3.42 -3.81
C ASP A 551 -19.91 3.71 -5.32
N CYS A 552 -20.69 3.00 -6.16
CA CYS A 552 -20.74 3.26 -7.60
C CYS A 552 -21.22 4.69 -7.88
N ILE A 553 -22.27 5.17 -7.21
CA ILE A 553 -22.79 6.53 -7.38
C ILE A 553 -21.71 7.55 -6.99
N ASP A 554 -21.03 7.37 -5.86
CA ASP A 554 -20.00 8.29 -5.44
C ASP A 554 -18.77 8.25 -6.34
N ALA A 555 -18.30 7.07 -6.73
CA ALA A 555 -17.13 6.91 -7.60
C ALA A 555 -17.34 7.55 -8.98
N VAL A 556 -18.53 7.38 -9.56
CA VAL A 556 -18.89 7.94 -10.87
C VAL A 556 -19.28 9.41 -10.77
N GLY A 557 -19.93 9.81 -9.68
CA GLY A 557 -20.34 11.20 -9.40
C GLY A 557 -19.20 12.17 -9.12
N ARG A 558 -17.96 11.70 -9.07
CA ARG A 558 -16.78 12.56 -9.12
C ARG A 558 -16.65 13.14 -10.52
N THR A 559 -17.37 14.23 -10.80
CA THR A 559 -17.43 14.89 -12.12
C THR A 559 -16.07 15.15 -12.74
N TYR A 560 -15.05 15.39 -11.91
CA TYR A 560 -13.67 15.57 -12.35
C TYR A 560 -12.97 14.28 -12.80
N ILE A 561 -13.55 13.09 -12.54
CA ILE A 561 -13.01 11.79 -13.01
C ILE A 561 -13.77 11.30 -14.25
N SER A 562 -15.10 11.24 -14.18
CA SER A 562 -15.92 10.60 -15.20
C SER A 562 -16.76 11.55 -16.06
N GLY A 563 -17.06 12.76 -15.55
CA GLY A 563 -17.98 13.70 -16.19
C GLY A 563 -19.44 13.21 -16.28
N LYS A 564 -19.80 12.10 -15.61
CA LYS A 564 -21.14 11.53 -15.63
C LYS A 564 -22.07 12.27 -14.66
N THR A 565 -23.32 12.45 -15.08
CA THR A 565 -24.40 12.99 -14.27
C THR A 565 -25.07 11.90 -13.45
N ILE A 566 -25.96 12.29 -12.51
CA ILE A 566 -26.80 11.31 -11.79
C ILE A 566 -27.72 10.53 -12.74
N ASP A 567 -28.21 11.16 -13.80
CA ASP A 567 -29.02 10.48 -14.83
C ASP A 567 -28.23 9.36 -15.52
N ASP A 568 -26.96 9.64 -15.85
CA ASP A 568 -26.08 8.63 -16.44
C ASP A 568 -25.88 7.46 -15.49
N MET A 569 -25.68 7.74 -14.19
CA MET A 569 -25.47 6.69 -13.18
C MET A 569 -26.72 5.84 -12.95
N VAL A 570 -27.88 6.46 -12.81
CA VAL A 570 -29.17 5.74 -12.66
C VAL A 570 -29.46 4.93 -13.92
N THR A 571 -29.11 5.44 -15.10
CA THR A 571 -29.23 4.71 -16.37
C THR A 571 -28.29 3.48 -16.38
N ASP A 572 -27.04 3.64 -15.97
CA ASP A 572 -26.11 2.51 -15.86
C ASP A 572 -26.58 1.46 -14.84
N MET A 573 -27.17 1.89 -13.72
CA MET A 573 -27.76 0.99 -12.73
C MET A 573 -28.95 0.19 -13.32
N ARG A 574 -29.83 0.84 -14.10
CA ARG A 574 -30.95 0.18 -14.78
C ARG A 574 -30.49 -0.83 -15.83
N ILE A 575 -29.44 -0.52 -16.59
CA ILE A 575 -28.84 -1.44 -17.58
C ILE A 575 -28.28 -2.70 -16.90
N ASN A 576 -27.79 -2.57 -15.67
CA ASN A 576 -27.18 -3.65 -14.90
C ASN A 576 -28.08 -4.19 -13.77
N GLU A 577 -29.40 -3.85 -13.81
CA GLU A 577 -30.42 -4.34 -12.89
C GLU A 577 -30.56 -5.87 -12.96
N GLY A 578 -30.69 -6.52 -11.81
CA GLY A 578 -30.75 -7.97 -11.69
C GLY A 578 -29.44 -8.70 -11.95
N ARG A 579 -28.40 -7.98 -12.34
CA ARG A 579 -27.04 -8.50 -12.54
C ARG A 579 -26.05 -7.95 -11.51
N MET A 580 -25.67 -6.71 -11.65
CA MET A 580 -24.77 -6.03 -10.70
C MET A 580 -25.54 -5.46 -9.51
N PHE A 581 -26.71 -4.88 -9.77
CA PHE A 581 -27.51 -4.19 -8.78
C PHE A 581 -28.82 -4.92 -8.47
N ASN A 582 -29.24 -4.88 -7.22
CA ASN A 582 -30.50 -5.41 -6.76
C ASN A 582 -31.66 -4.62 -7.38
N PRO A 583 -32.64 -5.29 -8.06
CA PRO A 583 -33.80 -4.63 -8.69
C PRO A 583 -34.62 -3.78 -7.72
N ASP A 584 -34.79 -4.23 -6.48
CA ASP A 584 -35.53 -3.49 -5.46
C ASP A 584 -34.88 -2.15 -5.14
N LEU A 585 -33.53 -2.09 -5.08
CA LEU A 585 -32.79 -0.88 -4.83
C LEU A 585 -32.80 0.06 -6.06
N VAL A 586 -32.63 -0.50 -7.27
CA VAL A 586 -32.70 0.31 -8.52
C VAL A 586 -34.09 0.93 -8.67
N GLY A 587 -35.15 0.18 -8.35
CA GLY A 587 -36.52 0.65 -8.38
C GLY A 587 -36.81 1.86 -7.51
N LEU A 588 -36.07 2.02 -6.37
CA LEU A 588 -36.22 3.17 -5.47
C LEU A 588 -35.88 4.51 -6.15
N PHE A 589 -35.01 4.52 -7.17
CA PHE A 589 -34.66 5.73 -7.92
C PHE A 589 -35.78 6.27 -8.82
N SER A 590 -36.94 5.64 -8.86
CA SER A 590 -38.17 6.22 -9.38
C SER A 590 -38.85 7.18 -8.39
N ASP A 591 -38.49 7.13 -7.10
CA ASP A 591 -38.90 8.12 -6.10
C ASP A 591 -38.13 9.42 -6.31
N LYS A 592 -38.88 10.48 -6.60
CA LYS A 592 -38.32 11.83 -6.85
C LYS A 592 -37.61 12.41 -5.62
N LYS A 593 -38.02 12.02 -4.38
CA LYS A 593 -37.38 12.51 -3.16
C LYS A 593 -35.98 11.92 -3.04
N LEU A 594 -35.85 10.59 -3.22
CA LEU A 594 -34.55 9.93 -3.21
C LEU A 594 -33.64 10.49 -4.31
N TYR A 595 -34.17 10.58 -5.53
CA TYR A 595 -33.42 11.11 -6.68
C TYR A 595 -32.85 12.49 -6.39
N SER A 596 -33.72 13.46 -6.00
CA SER A 596 -33.31 14.82 -5.69
C SER A 596 -32.35 14.87 -4.49
N ARG A 597 -32.54 13.99 -3.49
CA ARG A 597 -31.65 13.92 -2.34
C ARG A 597 -30.25 13.43 -2.73
N VAL A 598 -30.16 12.41 -3.56
CA VAL A 598 -28.85 11.89 -4.03
C VAL A 598 -28.18 12.93 -4.93
N GLU A 599 -28.93 13.62 -5.80
CA GLU A 599 -28.40 14.72 -6.62
C GLU A 599 -27.82 15.85 -5.75
N GLU A 600 -28.53 16.26 -4.70
CA GLU A 600 -28.05 17.25 -3.75
C GLU A 600 -26.76 16.78 -3.03
N LEU A 601 -26.72 15.52 -2.59
CA LEU A 601 -25.55 14.92 -1.94
C LEU A 601 -24.31 14.98 -2.84
N VAL A 602 -24.41 14.49 -4.08
CA VAL A 602 -23.25 14.42 -4.98
C VAL A 602 -22.81 15.77 -5.53
N THR A 603 -23.71 16.76 -5.61
CA THR A 603 -23.39 18.10 -6.11
C THR A 603 -23.00 19.07 -5.01
N ARG A 604 -23.89 19.37 -4.07
CA ARG A 604 -23.71 20.41 -3.06
C ARG A 604 -23.08 19.91 -1.77
N GLU A 605 -23.56 18.79 -1.23
CA GLU A 605 -23.06 18.32 0.06
C GLU A 605 -21.67 17.73 -0.04
N ARG A 606 -21.24 17.26 -1.19
CA ARG A 606 -19.84 16.86 -1.42
C ARG A 606 -18.90 18.03 -1.16
N GLU A 607 -19.24 19.23 -1.68
CA GLU A 607 -18.47 20.45 -1.45
C GLU A 607 -18.34 20.77 0.04
N SER A 608 -19.46 20.73 0.77
CA SER A 608 -19.48 20.96 2.22
C SER A 608 -18.70 19.89 2.99
N THR A 609 -18.72 18.65 2.55
CA THR A 609 -17.97 17.55 3.15
C THR A 609 -16.46 17.75 2.97
N TYR A 610 -15.99 18.08 1.78
CA TYR A 610 -14.61 18.45 1.52
C TYR A 610 -14.16 19.61 2.41
N TYR A 611 -14.94 20.67 2.43
CA TYR A 611 -14.63 21.85 3.24
C TYR A 611 -14.54 21.51 4.74
N SER A 612 -15.48 20.71 5.25
CA SER A 612 -15.50 20.31 6.66
C SER A 612 -14.31 19.45 7.05
N VAL A 613 -13.92 18.50 6.19
CA VAL A 613 -12.76 17.62 6.42
C VAL A 613 -11.46 18.44 6.43
N PHE A 614 -11.25 19.30 5.44
CA PHE A 614 -10.04 20.12 5.37
C PHE A 614 -9.99 21.15 6.50
N ASN A 615 -11.11 21.75 6.88
CA ASN A 615 -11.19 22.71 7.97
C ASN A 615 -10.96 22.08 9.35
N ARG A 616 -11.47 20.87 9.56
CA ARG A 616 -11.19 20.07 10.77
C ARG A 616 -9.69 19.78 10.86
N ALA A 617 -9.14 19.30 9.78
CA ALA A 617 -7.74 18.99 9.68
C ALA A 617 -6.82 20.20 9.95
N GLU A 618 -7.19 21.40 9.48
CA GLU A 618 -6.46 22.64 9.76
C GLU A 618 -6.56 23.09 11.22
N ARG A 619 -7.76 23.01 11.80
CA ARG A 619 -7.97 23.37 13.22
C ARG A 619 -7.18 22.49 14.16
N GLU A 620 -7.19 21.19 13.92
CA GLU A 620 -6.43 20.21 14.70
C GLU A 620 -4.92 20.45 14.61
N ALA A 621 -4.41 20.80 13.42
CA ALA A 621 -3.00 21.16 13.27
C ALA A 621 -2.60 22.43 14.04
N ARG A 622 -3.46 23.44 14.08
CA ARG A 622 -3.20 24.70 14.81
C ARG A 622 -3.29 24.56 16.32
N GLN A 623 -4.07 23.63 16.83
CA GLN A 623 -4.18 23.40 18.29
C GLN A 623 -2.96 22.69 18.87
N ASN A 624 -2.15 22.09 18.04
CA ASN A 624 -0.97 21.30 18.43
C ASN A 624 0.36 21.96 17.99
N ALA A 625 0.31 23.11 17.30
CA ALA A 625 1.45 23.94 17.00
C ALA A 625 1.62 25.03 18.08
#